data_a380dedbf7ce5f341d3c2053dd319f79
#
_entry.id   a380dedbf7ce5f341d3c2053dd319f79
#
_cell.length_a   1.000
_cell.length_b   1.000
_cell.length_c   1.000
_cell.angle_alpha   90.00
_cell.angle_beta   90.00
_cell.angle_gamma   90.00
#
_symmetry.space_group_name_H-M   'P 1'
#
loop_
_entity.id
_entity.type
_entity.pdbx_description
1 polymer ?
#
loop_
_entity_poly.entity_id
_entity_poly.type
_entity_poly.pdbx_seq_one_letter_code
_entity_poly.pdbx_strand_id
1 'polypeptide(L)'
;MNCNETMLERILSFAREDERIRVVTLEGSRTNRNVPRDEFQDYDVTFLVTKMEPFINDEGWLDRFGTIVMMQKPEAMELFPAVVPGYSFLMILDDYTKVDLTLRKVDELDVYLKEDKLVQVLLDKDGRIKDNIIPTDEDYHITKPTARSFDDCCNEFWFVSTYVVKGLCRREILFAIDHLNNVLRPELLRMISWKVGTEKGFTFSLGKNYKYLDKHIPKALWERLLSTYNMASYEDMWRALTTCQDLFRDVSKEVAEYFRYEYPDYDR
;
A
#
# COMPACT_ATOMS: atom_id res chain seq x y z
N MET A 1 13.44 -14.91 28.86
CA MET A 1 13.33 -13.69 28.06
C MET A 1 13.18 -12.51 29.00
N ASN A 2 13.92 -11.41 28.78
CA ASN A 2 13.76 -10.20 29.58
C ASN A 2 12.39 -9.58 29.24
N CYS A 3 11.53 -9.42 30.23
CA CYS A 3 10.13 -8.96 30.09
C CYS A 3 9.95 -7.51 29.57
N ASN A 4 11.02 -6.79 29.25
CA ASN A 4 11.03 -5.39 28.80
C ASN A 4 11.72 -5.15 27.45
N GLU A 5 12.13 -6.20 26.75
CA GLU A 5 12.84 -6.04 25.47
C GLU A 5 11.84 -5.83 24.34
N THR A 6 11.98 -4.74 23.60
CA THR A 6 11.14 -4.44 22.42
C THR A 6 11.42 -5.41 21.27
N MET A 7 10.46 -5.61 20.36
CA MET A 7 10.67 -6.44 19.17
C MET A 7 11.88 -5.99 18.36
N LEU A 8 12.08 -4.69 18.20
CA LEU A 8 13.21 -4.14 17.46
C LEU A 8 14.56 -4.47 18.13
N GLU A 9 14.62 -4.47 19.46
CA GLU A 9 15.84 -4.87 20.20
C GLU A 9 16.12 -6.36 20.01
N ARG A 10 15.10 -7.25 20.01
CA ARG A 10 15.27 -8.68 19.74
C ARG A 10 15.83 -8.91 18.33
N ILE A 11 15.25 -8.24 17.33
CA ILE A 11 15.69 -8.32 15.93
C ILE A 11 17.17 -7.87 15.81
N LEU A 12 17.52 -6.74 16.42
CA LEU A 12 18.87 -6.20 16.35
C LEU A 12 19.88 -7.04 17.15
N SER A 13 19.49 -7.60 18.32
CA SER A 13 20.33 -8.48 19.10
C SER A 13 20.70 -9.73 18.29
N PHE A 14 19.68 -10.40 17.72
CA PHE A 14 19.90 -11.55 16.84
C PHE A 14 20.81 -11.19 15.67
N ALA A 15 20.52 -10.08 14.99
CA ALA A 15 21.30 -9.68 13.82
C ALA A 15 22.75 -9.36 14.17
N ARG A 16 23.05 -8.80 15.35
CA ARG A 16 24.44 -8.55 15.79
C ARG A 16 25.21 -9.83 16.08
N GLU A 17 24.53 -10.85 16.61
CA GLU A 17 25.14 -12.15 16.95
C GLU A 17 25.44 -13.00 15.71
N ASP A 18 24.62 -12.89 14.66
CA ASP A 18 24.78 -13.71 13.44
C ASP A 18 25.62 -13.02 12.38
N GLU A 19 26.84 -13.51 12.16
CA GLU A 19 27.79 -12.93 11.21
C GLU A 19 27.33 -13.03 9.73
N ARG A 20 26.35 -13.85 9.43
CA ARG A 20 25.77 -13.94 8.08
C ARG A 20 24.92 -12.73 7.73
N ILE A 21 24.38 -12.00 8.74
CA ILE A 21 23.61 -10.78 8.57
C ILE A 21 24.57 -9.59 8.55
N ARG A 22 24.58 -8.83 7.47
CA ARG A 22 25.52 -7.72 7.29
C ARG A 22 24.87 -6.37 7.45
N VAL A 23 23.63 -6.22 6.95
CA VAL A 23 22.85 -4.99 7.08
C VAL A 23 21.43 -5.34 7.55
N VAL A 24 20.84 -4.50 8.38
CA VAL A 24 19.44 -4.57 8.81
C VAL A 24 18.78 -3.23 8.52
N THR A 25 17.62 -3.29 7.90
CA THR A 25 16.79 -2.13 7.64
C THR A 25 15.40 -2.31 8.26
N LEU A 26 14.75 -1.20 8.56
CA LEU A 26 13.34 -1.10 8.89
C LEU A 26 12.66 -0.30 7.78
N GLU A 27 11.47 -0.71 7.39
CA GLU A 27 10.75 -0.16 6.24
C GLU A 27 9.34 0.30 6.63
N GLY A 28 8.64 0.88 5.66
CA GLY A 28 7.21 1.11 5.74
C GLY A 28 6.76 2.12 6.78
N SER A 29 5.60 1.84 7.39
CA SER A 29 4.89 2.83 8.22
C SER A 29 5.64 3.25 9.48
N ARG A 30 6.49 2.37 10.05
CA ARG A 30 7.28 2.70 11.24
C ARG A 30 8.41 3.69 10.98
N THR A 31 8.85 3.81 9.73
CA THR A 31 9.88 4.79 9.32
C THR A 31 9.27 6.11 8.86
N ASN A 32 7.97 6.11 8.53
CA ASN A 32 7.28 7.29 8.03
C ASN A 32 6.92 8.26 9.16
N ARG A 33 7.50 9.46 9.12
CA ARG A 33 7.24 10.52 10.13
C ARG A 33 5.91 11.26 9.91
N ASN A 34 5.29 11.08 8.74
CA ASN A 34 4.08 11.77 8.32
C ASN A 34 2.80 10.98 8.64
N VAL A 35 2.93 9.79 9.23
CA VAL A 35 1.78 8.95 9.60
C VAL A 35 1.66 8.80 11.12
N PRO A 36 0.44 8.65 11.65
CA PRO A 36 0.24 8.35 13.06
C PRO A 36 0.94 7.06 13.47
N ARG A 37 1.56 7.06 14.64
CA ARG A 37 2.08 5.84 15.26
C ARG A 37 1.00 5.21 16.14
N ASP A 38 0.85 3.90 16.02
CA ASP A 38 -0.05 3.09 16.82
C ASP A 38 0.54 1.70 17.09
N GLU A 39 -0.15 0.92 17.91
CA GLU A 39 0.25 -0.44 18.29
C GLU A 39 0.01 -1.49 17.19
N PHE A 40 -0.74 -1.13 16.14
CA PHE A 40 -1.07 -2.03 15.03
C PHE A 40 -0.08 -1.92 13.86
N GLN A 41 0.96 -1.09 13.97
CA GLN A 41 1.99 -1.01 12.93
C GLN A 41 2.85 -2.28 12.92
N ASP A 42 2.96 -2.90 11.75
CA ASP A 42 3.84 -4.05 11.50
C ASP A 42 5.32 -3.68 11.64
N TYR A 43 6.18 -4.66 11.84
CA TYR A 43 7.62 -4.52 11.71
C TYR A 43 8.04 -5.06 10.34
N ASP A 44 8.20 -4.16 9.37
CA ASP A 44 8.72 -4.47 8.04
C ASP A 44 10.26 -4.41 8.12
N VAL A 45 10.94 -5.55 8.11
CA VAL A 45 12.39 -5.65 8.33
C VAL A 45 13.05 -6.43 7.22
N THR A 46 14.16 -5.92 6.70
CA THR A 46 15.01 -6.65 5.76
C THR A 46 16.36 -6.96 6.36
N PHE A 47 16.76 -8.23 6.30
CA PHE A 47 18.12 -8.69 6.55
C PHE A 47 18.85 -8.87 5.23
N LEU A 48 19.89 -8.07 5.01
CA LEU A 48 20.81 -8.29 3.90
C LEU A 48 21.91 -9.24 4.36
N VAL A 49 21.90 -10.43 3.81
CA VAL A 49 22.70 -11.57 4.27
C VAL A 49 23.72 -12.02 3.23
N THR A 50 24.76 -12.67 3.68
CA THR A 50 25.78 -13.25 2.78
C THR A 50 25.25 -14.44 1.98
N LYS A 51 24.35 -15.24 2.58
CA LYS A 51 23.66 -16.39 1.97
C LYS A 51 22.28 -16.54 2.60
N MET A 52 21.25 -16.73 1.78
CA MET A 52 19.87 -16.92 2.26
C MET A 52 19.56 -18.40 2.63
N GLU A 53 20.14 -19.35 1.90
CA GLU A 53 19.81 -20.76 2.00
C GLU A 53 19.92 -21.32 3.44
N PRO A 54 20.93 -20.96 4.26
CA PRO A 54 21.01 -21.46 5.64
C PRO A 54 19.84 -20.97 6.55
N PHE A 55 19.26 -19.80 6.25
CA PHE A 55 18.10 -19.27 6.98
C PHE A 55 16.80 -19.91 6.52
N ILE A 56 16.71 -20.26 5.24
CA ILE A 56 15.53 -20.87 4.62
C ILE A 56 15.43 -22.36 5.01
N ASN A 57 16.56 -23.06 5.05
CA ASN A 57 16.60 -24.51 5.31
C ASN A 57 16.47 -24.86 6.79
N ASP A 58 16.81 -23.96 7.70
CA ASP A 58 16.65 -24.13 9.14
C ASP A 58 16.00 -22.88 9.71
N GLU A 59 14.72 -22.99 10.04
CA GLU A 59 13.86 -21.88 10.52
C GLU A 59 13.90 -21.73 12.06
N GLY A 60 14.62 -22.58 12.80
CA GLY A 60 14.68 -22.55 14.26
C GLY A 60 15.18 -21.21 14.86
N TRP A 61 15.85 -20.39 14.05
CA TRP A 61 16.28 -19.05 14.45
C TRP A 61 15.11 -18.06 14.62
N LEU A 62 13.96 -18.31 13.99
CA LEU A 62 12.77 -17.47 14.09
C LEU A 62 12.16 -17.48 15.51
N ASP A 63 12.37 -18.56 16.29
CA ASP A 63 11.91 -18.66 17.68
C ASP A 63 12.52 -17.58 18.59
N ARG A 64 13.60 -16.93 18.14
CA ARG A 64 14.23 -15.80 18.88
C ARG A 64 13.32 -14.57 18.93
N PHE A 65 12.35 -14.43 18.05
CA PHE A 65 11.45 -13.28 18.01
C PHE A 65 10.20 -13.47 18.88
N GLY A 66 9.80 -14.70 19.14
CA GLY A 66 8.64 -15.03 19.98
C GLY A 66 7.95 -16.32 19.49
N THR A 67 6.82 -16.63 20.09
CA THR A 67 6.00 -17.79 19.68
C THR A 67 5.21 -17.43 18.42
N ILE A 68 5.52 -18.09 17.30
CA ILE A 68 4.82 -17.86 16.03
C ILE A 68 3.48 -18.59 16.04
N VAL A 69 2.38 -17.85 15.89
CA VAL A 69 1.02 -18.40 15.80
C VAL A 69 0.64 -18.67 14.34
N MET A 70 1.08 -17.81 13.42
CA MET A 70 0.83 -17.96 11.98
C MET A 70 2.03 -17.42 11.20
N MET A 71 2.37 -18.11 10.12
CA MET A 71 3.44 -17.67 9.21
C MET A 71 3.05 -17.93 7.76
N GLN A 72 3.38 -16.96 6.89
CA GLN A 72 3.36 -17.14 5.43
C GLN A 72 4.77 -16.99 4.88
N LYS A 73 5.06 -17.79 3.86
CA LYS A 73 6.31 -17.74 3.07
C LYS A 73 5.90 -17.64 1.60
N PRO A 74 5.68 -16.41 1.07
CA PRO A 74 5.12 -16.22 -0.27
C PRO A 74 5.93 -16.93 -1.36
N GLU A 75 7.26 -17.00 -1.22
CA GLU A 75 8.15 -17.67 -2.18
C GLU A 75 7.94 -19.18 -2.24
N ALA A 76 7.32 -19.77 -1.22
CA ALA A 76 6.95 -21.18 -1.15
C ALA A 76 5.46 -21.42 -1.41
N MET A 77 4.67 -20.39 -1.73
CA MET A 77 3.23 -20.49 -1.97
C MET A 77 2.93 -20.67 -3.47
N GLU A 78 2.01 -21.58 -3.79
CA GLU A 78 1.55 -21.80 -5.16
C GLU A 78 0.49 -20.77 -5.57
N LEU A 79 -0.50 -20.50 -4.71
CA LEU A 79 -1.63 -19.60 -5.02
C LEU A 79 -1.30 -18.13 -4.84
N PHE A 80 -0.37 -17.81 -3.95
CA PHE A 80 0.01 -16.42 -3.61
C PHE A 80 1.53 -16.27 -3.62
N PRO A 81 2.18 -16.48 -4.79
CA PRO A 81 3.63 -16.39 -4.88
C PRO A 81 4.10 -14.96 -4.65
N ALA A 82 5.32 -14.82 -4.14
CA ALA A 82 5.97 -13.54 -4.00
C ALA A 82 6.11 -12.82 -5.34
N VAL A 83 5.96 -11.51 -5.30
CA VAL A 83 6.14 -10.62 -6.47
C VAL A 83 7.36 -9.71 -6.34
N VAL A 84 8.04 -9.76 -5.19
CA VAL A 84 9.23 -8.96 -4.88
C VAL A 84 10.46 -9.85 -4.72
N PRO A 85 11.68 -9.36 -5.00
CA PRO A 85 12.89 -10.12 -4.80
C PRO A 85 13.15 -10.44 -3.32
N GLY A 86 13.76 -11.60 -3.05
CA GLY A 86 14.12 -12.00 -1.69
C GLY A 86 13.45 -13.30 -1.26
N TYR A 87 13.41 -13.53 0.04
CA TYR A 87 12.65 -14.60 0.69
C TYR A 87 12.06 -14.07 1.99
N SER A 88 10.75 -14.21 2.16
CA SER A 88 10.03 -13.54 3.23
C SER A 88 9.41 -14.52 4.23
N PHE A 89 9.51 -14.16 5.51
CA PHE A 89 8.81 -14.77 6.63
C PHE A 89 7.81 -13.74 7.18
N LEU A 90 6.53 -13.88 6.85
CA LEU A 90 5.47 -13.00 7.33
C LEU A 90 4.85 -13.65 8.56
N MET A 91 5.17 -13.16 9.74
CA MET A 91 4.88 -13.81 11.01
C MET A 91 3.88 -13.00 11.84
N ILE A 92 2.94 -13.71 12.46
CA ILE A 92 2.10 -13.20 13.56
C ILE A 92 2.49 -13.97 14.82
N LEU A 93 2.88 -13.23 15.85
CA LEU A 93 3.30 -13.77 17.13
C LEU A 93 2.11 -13.91 18.10
N ASP A 94 2.30 -14.60 19.22
CA ASP A 94 1.27 -14.86 20.24
C ASP A 94 0.80 -13.62 20.99
N ASP A 95 1.58 -12.55 20.97
CA ASP A 95 1.23 -11.21 21.46
C ASP A 95 0.57 -10.32 20.39
N TYR A 96 0.19 -10.90 19.24
CA TYR A 96 -0.36 -10.23 18.05
C TYR A 96 0.61 -9.29 17.33
N THR A 97 1.88 -9.24 17.72
CA THR A 97 2.90 -8.50 16.96
C THR A 97 3.05 -9.14 15.58
N LYS A 98 3.00 -8.33 14.53
CA LYS A 98 3.27 -8.76 13.17
C LYS A 98 4.68 -8.32 12.76
N VAL A 99 5.45 -9.30 12.26
CA VAL A 99 6.80 -9.10 11.72
C VAL A 99 6.87 -9.65 10.30
N ASP A 100 7.09 -8.76 9.35
CA ASP A 100 7.36 -9.09 7.95
C ASP A 100 8.87 -9.00 7.74
N LEU A 101 9.55 -10.16 7.82
CA LEU A 101 11.00 -10.25 7.72
C LEU A 101 11.39 -10.79 6.36
N THR A 102 12.12 -9.99 5.58
CA THR A 102 12.61 -10.35 4.27
C THR A 102 14.12 -10.56 4.28
N LEU A 103 14.57 -11.62 3.64
CA LEU A 103 15.99 -11.88 3.37
C LEU A 103 16.33 -11.38 1.97
N ARG A 104 17.42 -10.64 1.85
CA ARG A 104 18.04 -10.21 0.59
C ARG A 104 19.52 -10.54 0.59
N LYS A 105 20.12 -10.73 -0.58
CA LYS A 105 21.57 -10.87 -0.65
C LYS A 105 22.23 -9.51 -0.43
N VAL A 106 23.31 -9.49 0.32
CA VAL A 106 24.04 -8.24 0.59
C VAL A 106 24.60 -7.58 -0.66
N ASP A 107 24.85 -8.35 -1.71
CA ASP A 107 25.31 -7.83 -3.01
C ASP A 107 24.21 -7.04 -3.76
N GLU A 108 22.95 -7.15 -3.33
CA GLU A 108 21.80 -6.40 -3.87
C GLU A 108 21.58 -5.05 -3.16
N LEU A 109 22.40 -4.70 -2.16
CA LEU A 109 22.21 -3.52 -1.30
C LEU A 109 21.95 -2.23 -2.10
N ASP A 110 22.77 -1.95 -3.13
CA ASP A 110 22.64 -0.72 -3.92
C ASP A 110 21.36 -0.64 -4.75
N VAL A 111 20.80 -1.79 -5.14
CA VAL A 111 19.51 -1.88 -5.85
C VAL A 111 18.39 -1.75 -4.84
N TYR A 112 18.45 -2.51 -3.75
CA TYR A 112 17.47 -2.51 -2.68
C TYR A 112 17.22 -1.10 -2.10
N LEU A 113 18.25 -0.32 -1.83
CA LEU A 113 18.12 1.03 -1.29
C LEU A 113 17.48 2.04 -2.25
N LYS A 114 17.27 1.66 -3.52
CA LYS A 114 16.59 2.49 -4.52
C LYS A 114 15.15 2.05 -4.79
N GLU A 115 14.72 0.90 -4.26
CA GLU A 115 13.38 0.35 -4.49
C GLU A 115 12.31 1.16 -3.73
N ASP A 116 12.60 1.62 -2.52
CA ASP A 116 11.71 2.42 -1.69
C ASP A 116 12.51 3.44 -0.87
N LYS A 117 11.98 4.64 -0.72
CA LYS A 117 12.57 5.68 0.13
C LYS A 117 12.15 5.61 1.59
N LEU A 118 11.13 4.83 1.93
CA LEU A 118 10.73 4.57 3.32
C LEU A 118 11.58 3.48 3.96
N VAL A 119 12.90 3.65 3.90
CA VAL A 119 13.89 2.73 4.46
C VAL A 119 14.74 3.44 5.50
N GLN A 120 14.87 2.84 6.68
CA GLN A 120 15.78 3.25 7.75
C GLN A 120 16.84 2.18 7.97
N VAL A 121 18.12 2.53 7.90
CA VAL A 121 19.21 1.62 8.23
C VAL A 121 19.34 1.52 9.75
N LEU A 122 19.24 0.31 10.28
CA LEU A 122 19.35 0.01 11.71
C LEU A 122 20.72 -0.56 12.11
N LEU A 123 21.33 -1.34 11.21
CA LEU A 123 22.64 -1.96 11.40
C LEU A 123 23.36 -2.04 10.05
N ASP A 124 24.61 -1.66 10.04
CA ASP A 124 25.57 -1.89 8.94
C ASP A 124 26.91 -2.29 9.54
N LYS A 125 27.22 -3.60 9.52
CA LYS A 125 28.43 -4.15 10.14
C LYS A 125 29.70 -3.82 9.37
N ASP A 126 29.55 -3.57 8.06
CA ASP A 126 30.70 -3.39 7.16
C ASP A 126 30.95 -1.93 6.78
N GLY A 127 30.06 -1.00 7.19
CA GLY A 127 30.12 0.40 6.76
C GLY A 127 29.97 0.57 5.25
N ARG A 128 29.07 -0.23 4.64
CA ARG A 128 28.80 -0.22 3.19
C ARG A 128 28.01 1.00 2.77
N ILE A 129 27.13 1.49 3.66
CA ILE A 129 26.24 2.61 3.40
C ILE A 129 26.94 3.88 3.84
N LYS A 130 27.39 4.66 2.85
CA LYS A 130 28.18 5.88 3.10
C LYS A 130 27.31 7.10 3.35
N ASP A 131 26.13 7.11 2.75
CA ASP A 131 25.21 8.23 2.82
C ASP A 131 24.27 8.08 4.02
N ASN A 132 23.89 9.20 4.66
CA ASN A 132 22.88 9.16 5.70
C ASN A 132 21.50 9.06 5.04
N ILE A 133 20.92 7.86 5.04
CA ILE A 133 19.59 7.59 4.48
C ILE A 133 18.53 8.08 5.46
N ILE A 134 17.79 9.10 5.04
CA ILE A 134 16.65 9.63 5.80
C ILE A 134 15.38 9.13 5.13
N PRO A 135 14.54 8.34 5.84
CA PRO A 135 13.28 7.86 5.28
C PRO A 135 12.36 9.01 4.87
N THR A 136 11.79 8.91 3.67
CA THR A 136 10.82 9.85 3.13
C THR A 136 9.71 9.11 2.40
N ASP A 137 8.48 9.64 2.46
CA ASP A 137 7.31 9.09 1.77
C ASP A 137 7.05 9.71 0.39
N GLU A 138 8.06 10.34 -0.20
CA GLU A 138 7.93 11.03 -1.50
C GLU A 138 7.40 10.12 -2.62
N ASP A 139 7.77 8.83 -2.63
CA ASP A 139 7.34 7.89 -3.66
C ASP A 139 5.84 7.55 -3.57
N TYR A 140 5.21 7.91 -2.46
CA TYR A 140 3.78 7.69 -2.18
C TYR A 140 2.94 8.96 -2.28
N HIS A 141 3.54 10.09 -2.64
CA HIS A 141 2.82 11.36 -2.79
C HIS A 141 1.80 11.28 -3.93
N ILE A 142 0.74 12.09 -3.82
CA ILE A 142 -0.25 12.21 -4.88
C ILE A 142 0.45 12.70 -6.15
N THR A 143 0.44 11.87 -7.19
CA THR A 143 1.01 12.26 -8.48
C THR A 143 0.09 13.24 -9.18
N LYS A 144 0.62 14.43 -9.55
CA LYS A 144 -0.11 15.45 -10.30
C LYS A 144 -0.53 14.89 -11.68
N PRO A 145 -1.81 14.99 -12.07
CA PRO A 145 -2.23 14.53 -13.39
C PRO A 145 -1.64 15.37 -14.52
N THR A 146 -1.39 14.73 -15.64
CA THR A 146 -1.26 15.39 -16.93
C THR A 146 -2.64 15.49 -17.60
N ALA A 147 -2.82 16.34 -18.62
CA ALA A 147 -4.07 16.38 -19.38
C ALA A 147 -4.42 15.00 -19.97
N ARG A 148 -3.41 14.24 -20.41
CA ARG A 148 -3.59 12.88 -20.95
C ARG A 148 -4.05 11.89 -19.88
N SER A 149 -3.40 11.84 -18.71
CA SER A 149 -3.79 10.92 -17.63
C SER A 149 -5.15 11.28 -17.04
N PHE A 150 -5.54 12.54 -17.06
CA PHE A 150 -6.86 12.99 -16.67
C PHE A 150 -7.93 12.45 -17.64
N ASP A 151 -7.69 12.62 -18.95
CA ASP A 151 -8.59 12.10 -20.00
C ASP A 151 -8.68 10.56 -19.94
N ASP A 152 -7.55 9.86 -19.79
CA ASP A 152 -7.50 8.39 -19.66
C ASP A 152 -8.35 7.93 -18.45
N CYS A 153 -8.26 8.60 -17.30
CA CYS A 153 -9.06 8.30 -16.10
C CYS A 153 -10.57 8.52 -16.36
N CYS A 154 -10.94 9.62 -17.04
CA CYS A 154 -12.32 9.88 -17.40
C CYS A 154 -12.86 8.84 -18.39
N ASN A 155 -12.07 8.49 -19.40
CA ASN A 155 -12.45 7.50 -20.39
C ASN A 155 -12.67 6.13 -19.76
N GLU A 156 -11.74 5.64 -18.97
CA GLU A 156 -11.84 4.33 -18.30
C GLU A 156 -13.07 4.28 -17.37
N PHE A 157 -13.28 5.32 -16.55
CA PHE A 157 -14.43 5.37 -15.66
C PHE A 157 -15.76 5.27 -16.43
N TRP A 158 -15.96 6.12 -17.43
CA TRP A 158 -17.23 6.16 -18.18
C TRP A 158 -17.41 4.94 -19.08
N PHE A 159 -16.36 4.48 -19.74
CA PHE A 159 -16.42 3.30 -20.59
C PHE A 159 -16.80 2.05 -19.79
N VAL A 160 -16.14 1.80 -18.67
CA VAL A 160 -16.39 0.61 -17.85
C VAL A 160 -17.68 0.73 -17.03
N SER A 161 -18.20 1.94 -16.77
CA SER A 161 -19.51 2.10 -16.16
C SER A 161 -20.63 1.43 -16.98
N THR A 162 -20.46 1.36 -18.31
CA THR A 162 -21.37 0.63 -19.19
C THR A 162 -21.36 -0.88 -18.93
N TYR A 163 -20.25 -1.45 -18.45
CA TYR A 163 -20.16 -2.87 -18.09
C TYR A 163 -20.92 -3.17 -16.82
N VAL A 164 -20.87 -2.25 -15.84
CA VAL A 164 -21.68 -2.38 -14.63
C VAL A 164 -23.17 -2.37 -14.99
N VAL A 165 -23.62 -1.40 -15.82
CA VAL A 165 -25.00 -1.34 -16.35
C VAL A 165 -25.38 -2.65 -17.03
N LYS A 166 -24.54 -3.15 -17.94
CA LYS A 166 -24.75 -4.40 -18.67
C LYS A 166 -24.92 -5.60 -17.71
N GLY A 167 -24.04 -5.72 -16.67
CA GLY A 167 -24.13 -6.75 -15.66
C GLY A 167 -25.46 -6.68 -14.88
N LEU A 168 -25.86 -5.47 -14.47
CA LEU A 168 -27.14 -5.27 -13.76
C LEU A 168 -28.36 -5.64 -14.62
N CYS A 169 -28.38 -5.21 -15.89
CA CYS A 169 -29.46 -5.54 -16.84
C CYS A 169 -29.54 -7.05 -17.10
N ARG A 170 -28.44 -7.75 -17.11
CA ARG A 170 -28.35 -9.21 -17.29
C ARG A 170 -28.59 -10.02 -16.03
N ARG A 171 -28.77 -9.38 -14.90
CA ARG A 171 -28.89 -10.02 -13.59
C ARG A 171 -27.62 -10.77 -13.16
N GLU A 172 -26.46 -10.23 -13.54
CA GLU A 172 -25.11 -10.72 -13.26
C GLU A 172 -24.47 -9.87 -12.15
N ILE A 173 -24.99 -9.93 -10.93
CA ILE A 173 -24.63 -9.01 -9.84
C ILE A 173 -23.14 -9.06 -9.49
N LEU A 174 -22.51 -10.25 -9.45
CA LEU A 174 -21.10 -10.38 -9.12
C LEU A 174 -20.20 -9.75 -10.18
N PHE A 175 -20.56 -9.88 -11.46
CA PHE A 175 -19.87 -9.20 -12.55
C PHE A 175 -19.97 -7.67 -12.41
N ALA A 176 -21.14 -7.16 -12.08
CA ALA A 176 -21.33 -5.72 -11.86
C ALA A 176 -20.54 -5.20 -10.66
N ILE A 177 -20.54 -5.93 -9.53
CA ILE A 177 -19.75 -5.62 -8.32
C ILE A 177 -18.26 -5.60 -8.64
N ASP A 178 -17.76 -6.60 -9.37
CA ASP A 178 -16.34 -6.70 -9.73
C ASP A 178 -15.88 -5.48 -10.51
N HIS A 179 -16.58 -5.10 -11.56
CA HIS A 179 -16.23 -3.94 -12.38
C HIS A 179 -16.34 -2.62 -11.62
N LEU A 180 -17.35 -2.47 -10.74
CA LEU A 180 -17.47 -1.29 -9.91
C LEU A 180 -16.34 -1.18 -8.90
N ASN A 181 -15.94 -2.29 -8.28
CA ASN A 181 -14.90 -2.27 -7.24
C ASN A 181 -13.49 -2.19 -7.81
N ASN A 182 -13.22 -2.90 -8.91
CA ASN A 182 -11.86 -3.08 -9.41
C ASN A 182 -11.49 -2.09 -10.53
N VAL A 183 -12.47 -1.37 -11.09
CA VAL A 183 -12.21 -0.37 -12.13
C VAL A 183 -12.79 0.99 -11.76
N LEU A 184 -14.13 1.13 -11.63
CA LEU A 184 -14.74 2.44 -11.39
C LEU A 184 -14.26 3.09 -10.10
N ARG A 185 -14.27 2.35 -9.01
CA ARG A 185 -13.89 2.88 -7.70
C ARG A 185 -12.41 3.30 -7.61
N PRO A 186 -11.44 2.54 -8.13
CA PRO A 186 -10.07 3.01 -8.25
C PRO A 186 -9.95 4.36 -8.99
N GLU A 187 -10.64 4.53 -10.11
CA GLU A 187 -10.59 5.78 -10.87
C GLU A 187 -11.32 6.93 -10.15
N LEU A 188 -12.43 6.65 -9.46
CA LEU A 188 -13.08 7.64 -8.58
C LEU A 188 -12.15 8.08 -7.44
N LEU A 189 -11.48 7.15 -6.77
CA LEU A 189 -10.53 7.45 -5.69
C LEU A 189 -9.31 8.22 -6.22
N ARG A 190 -8.82 7.88 -7.40
CA ARG A 190 -7.76 8.62 -8.12
C ARG A 190 -8.19 10.06 -8.38
N MET A 191 -9.40 10.26 -8.91
CA MET A 191 -9.95 11.59 -9.20
C MET A 191 -10.12 12.42 -7.92
N ILE A 192 -10.64 11.79 -6.83
CA ILE A 192 -10.74 12.45 -5.51
C ILE A 192 -9.35 12.80 -4.97
N SER A 193 -8.34 11.94 -5.16
CA SER A 193 -6.97 12.25 -4.73
C SER A 193 -6.40 13.47 -5.46
N TRP A 194 -6.65 13.60 -6.75
CA TRP A 194 -6.26 14.78 -7.52
C TRP A 194 -6.97 16.05 -7.02
N LYS A 195 -8.27 15.96 -6.72
CA LYS A 195 -8.99 17.07 -6.07
C LYS A 195 -8.33 17.47 -4.74
N VAL A 196 -8.01 16.51 -3.88
CA VAL A 196 -7.27 16.80 -2.64
C VAL A 196 -5.93 17.47 -2.94
N GLY A 197 -5.21 17.00 -3.96
CA GLY A 197 -3.96 17.60 -4.42
C GLY A 197 -4.12 19.04 -4.89
N THR A 198 -5.22 19.40 -5.58
CA THR A 198 -5.50 20.78 -5.97
C THR A 198 -5.71 21.72 -4.80
N GLU A 199 -6.29 21.22 -3.70
CA GLU A 199 -6.59 22.00 -2.49
C GLU A 199 -5.41 22.11 -1.51
N LYS A 200 -4.61 21.05 -1.38
CA LYS A 200 -3.58 20.90 -0.32
C LYS A 200 -2.16 20.77 -0.85
N GLY A 201 -1.99 20.69 -2.17
CA GLY A 201 -0.70 20.40 -2.81
C GLY A 201 -0.49 18.92 -3.08
N PHE A 202 0.62 18.59 -3.76
CA PHE A 202 0.94 17.25 -4.23
C PHE A 202 2.18 16.66 -3.50
N THR A 203 2.47 17.15 -2.31
CA THR A 203 3.68 16.78 -1.55
C THR A 203 3.35 15.99 -0.28
N PHE A 204 2.33 15.14 -0.33
CA PHE A 204 1.94 14.25 0.77
C PHE A 204 1.20 13.03 0.24
N SER A 205 1.10 12.01 1.10
CA SER A 205 0.45 10.74 0.81
C SER A 205 -0.92 10.62 1.49
N LEU A 206 -1.89 10.04 0.80
CA LEU A 206 -3.17 9.61 1.39
C LEU A 206 -3.09 8.23 2.07
N GLY A 207 -1.89 7.65 2.14
CA GLY A 207 -1.63 6.32 2.64
C GLY A 207 -2.01 5.21 1.67
N LYS A 208 -1.48 4.00 1.91
CA LYS A 208 -1.81 2.82 1.11
C LYS A 208 -3.31 2.61 1.08
N ASN A 209 -3.88 2.38 -0.11
CA ASN A 209 -5.32 2.19 -0.33
C ASN A 209 -6.18 3.36 0.19
N TYR A 210 -5.65 4.59 0.16
CA TYR A 210 -6.36 5.81 0.59
C TYR A 210 -6.81 5.81 2.06
N LYS A 211 -6.10 5.10 2.94
CA LYS A 211 -6.50 4.90 4.35
C LYS A 211 -6.61 6.18 5.19
N TYR A 212 -6.07 7.30 4.70
CA TYR A 212 -6.16 8.61 5.35
C TYR A 212 -7.05 9.60 4.59
N LEU A 213 -7.76 9.16 3.55
CA LEU A 213 -8.59 10.04 2.72
C LEU A 213 -9.66 10.79 3.52
N ASP A 214 -10.27 10.13 4.50
CA ASP A 214 -11.27 10.70 5.41
C ASP A 214 -10.80 11.97 6.13
N LYS A 215 -9.49 12.08 6.40
CA LYS A 215 -8.86 13.24 7.06
C LYS A 215 -8.64 14.42 6.12
N HIS A 216 -8.80 14.20 4.81
CA HIS A 216 -8.42 15.18 3.78
C HIS A 216 -9.60 15.69 2.97
N ILE A 217 -10.78 15.09 3.07
CA ILE A 217 -11.99 15.49 2.35
C ILE A 217 -13.11 15.88 3.32
N PRO A 218 -14.08 16.71 2.86
CA PRO A 218 -15.24 17.05 3.65
C PRO A 218 -16.08 15.82 4.04
N LYS A 219 -16.65 15.82 5.24
CA LYS A 219 -17.47 14.72 5.75
C LYS A 219 -18.59 14.31 4.78
N ALA A 220 -19.25 15.28 4.15
CA ALA A 220 -20.33 14.99 3.19
C ALA A 220 -19.81 14.21 1.96
N LEU A 221 -18.60 14.53 1.45
CA LEU A 221 -17.99 13.79 0.36
C LEU A 221 -17.60 12.38 0.80
N TRP A 222 -17.05 12.24 2.01
CA TRP A 222 -16.72 10.95 2.61
C TRP A 222 -17.95 10.05 2.76
N GLU A 223 -19.07 10.57 3.30
CA GLU A 223 -20.31 9.83 3.46
C GLU A 223 -20.91 9.40 2.11
N ARG A 224 -20.89 10.28 1.10
CA ARG A 224 -21.29 9.93 -0.28
C ARG A 224 -20.41 8.83 -0.85
N LEU A 225 -19.07 8.91 -0.69
CA LEU A 225 -18.15 7.88 -1.12
C LEU A 225 -18.45 6.54 -0.44
N LEU A 226 -18.63 6.52 0.89
CA LEU A 226 -18.95 5.30 1.63
C LEU A 226 -20.29 4.69 1.20
N SER A 227 -21.30 5.50 0.85
CA SER A 227 -22.60 4.98 0.37
C SER A 227 -22.48 4.16 -0.92
N THR A 228 -21.41 4.39 -1.71
CA THR A 228 -21.14 3.60 -2.93
C THR A 228 -20.71 2.16 -2.64
N TYR A 229 -20.40 1.81 -1.38
CA TYR A 229 -20.01 0.45 -0.98
C TYR A 229 -21.23 -0.41 -0.57
N ASN A 230 -22.43 0.17 -0.50
CA ASN A 230 -23.64 -0.62 -0.27
C ASN A 230 -24.08 -1.29 -1.58
N MET A 231 -23.80 -2.60 -1.72
CA MET A 231 -23.98 -3.36 -2.96
C MET A 231 -24.70 -4.70 -2.72
N ALA A 232 -25.50 -4.79 -1.63
CA ALA A 232 -26.09 -6.05 -1.19
C ALA A 232 -27.24 -6.55 -2.08
N SER A 233 -27.81 -5.70 -2.92
CA SER A 233 -28.90 -6.03 -3.83
C SER A 233 -28.74 -5.34 -5.19
N TYR A 234 -29.54 -5.72 -6.18
CA TYR A 234 -29.56 -5.02 -7.48
C TYR A 234 -29.94 -3.56 -7.34
N GLU A 235 -30.88 -3.27 -6.44
CA GLU A 235 -31.31 -1.89 -6.18
C GLU A 235 -30.19 -1.07 -5.52
N ASP A 236 -29.48 -1.64 -4.56
CA ASP A 236 -28.31 -1.02 -3.94
C ASP A 236 -27.21 -0.79 -4.97
N MET A 237 -26.97 -1.77 -5.85
CA MET A 237 -25.99 -1.64 -6.91
C MET A 237 -26.29 -0.50 -7.89
N TRP A 238 -27.56 -0.33 -8.27
CA TRP A 238 -27.98 0.81 -9.11
C TRP A 238 -27.72 2.13 -8.38
N ARG A 239 -28.05 2.22 -7.09
CA ARG A 239 -27.77 3.40 -6.28
C ARG A 239 -26.28 3.67 -6.15
N ALA A 240 -25.49 2.63 -5.89
CA ALA A 240 -24.03 2.73 -5.78
C ALA A 240 -23.40 3.23 -7.10
N LEU A 241 -23.82 2.67 -8.24
CA LEU A 241 -23.35 3.11 -9.55
C LEU A 241 -23.70 4.57 -9.82
N THR A 242 -24.97 4.97 -9.65
CA THR A 242 -25.41 6.35 -9.87
C THR A 242 -24.65 7.32 -8.97
N THR A 243 -24.48 6.97 -7.68
CA THR A 243 -23.70 7.81 -6.76
C THR A 243 -22.22 7.90 -7.16
N CYS A 244 -21.62 6.81 -7.64
CA CYS A 244 -20.24 6.84 -8.18
C CYS A 244 -20.14 7.78 -9.39
N GLN A 245 -21.10 7.70 -10.33
CA GLN A 245 -21.13 8.54 -11.53
C GLN A 245 -21.29 10.02 -11.19
N ASP A 246 -22.20 10.36 -10.26
CA ASP A 246 -22.42 11.73 -9.81
C ASP A 246 -21.17 12.29 -9.09
N LEU A 247 -20.58 11.50 -8.19
CA LEU A 247 -19.33 11.88 -7.51
C LEU A 247 -18.20 12.10 -8.50
N PHE A 248 -18.03 11.18 -9.42
CA PHE A 248 -16.96 11.29 -10.43
C PHE A 248 -17.15 12.53 -11.31
N ARG A 249 -18.37 12.78 -11.77
CA ARG A 249 -18.70 13.97 -12.57
C ARG A 249 -18.43 15.27 -11.82
N ASP A 250 -18.87 15.36 -10.55
CA ASP A 250 -18.67 16.55 -9.74
C ASP A 250 -17.16 16.82 -9.55
N VAL A 251 -16.43 15.81 -9.08
CA VAL A 251 -15.01 15.95 -8.74
C VAL A 251 -14.14 16.17 -9.98
N SER A 252 -14.42 15.46 -11.09
CA SER A 252 -13.62 15.60 -12.32
C SER A 252 -13.76 16.97 -12.97
N LYS A 253 -14.95 17.60 -12.89
CA LYS A 253 -15.13 18.97 -13.36
C LYS A 253 -14.31 19.98 -12.54
N GLU A 254 -14.27 19.82 -11.21
CA GLU A 254 -13.46 20.69 -10.35
C GLU A 254 -11.95 20.51 -10.65
N VAL A 255 -11.48 19.29 -10.87
CA VAL A 255 -10.09 19.01 -11.25
C VAL A 255 -9.76 19.60 -12.62
N ALA A 256 -10.68 19.42 -13.62
CA ALA A 256 -10.52 19.99 -14.96
C ALA A 256 -10.41 21.52 -14.91
N GLU A 257 -11.27 22.18 -14.16
CA GLU A 257 -11.26 23.63 -13.99
C GLU A 257 -9.93 24.13 -13.40
N TYR A 258 -9.46 23.50 -12.31
CA TYR A 258 -8.20 23.88 -11.65
C TYR A 258 -6.99 23.80 -12.60
N PHE A 259 -6.89 22.70 -13.37
CA PHE A 259 -5.77 22.50 -14.29
C PHE A 259 -5.99 23.13 -15.67
N ARG A 260 -7.18 23.66 -15.94
CA ARG A 260 -7.62 24.16 -17.26
C ARG A 260 -7.57 23.07 -18.33
N TYR A 261 -7.95 21.84 -17.94
CA TYR A 261 -8.13 20.74 -18.86
C TYR A 261 -9.52 20.79 -19.47
N GLU A 262 -9.66 20.28 -20.67
CA GLU A 262 -10.97 20.04 -21.26
C GLU A 262 -11.65 18.88 -20.53
N TYR A 263 -12.90 19.09 -20.08
CA TYR A 263 -13.69 17.99 -19.52
C TYR A 263 -14.28 17.19 -20.70
N PRO A 264 -13.93 15.89 -20.84
CA PRO A 264 -14.38 15.10 -21.97
C PRO A 264 -15.86 14.75 -21.85
N ASP A 265 -16.54 14.68 -23.00
CA ASP A 265 -17.97 14.47 -23.10
C ASP A 265 -18.35 12.97 -23.15
N TYR A 266 -17.82 12.20 -22.20
CA TYR A 266 -18.07 10.75 -22.07
C TYR A 266 -19.31 10.39 -21.25
N ASP A 267 -19.92 11.35 -20.56
CA ASP A 267 -21.00 11.15 -19.60
C ASP A 267 -22.42 11.46 -20.13
N ARG A 268 -22.57 11.49 -21.46
CA ARG A 268 -23.86 11.68 -22.16
C ARG A 268 -24.74 10.47 -22.23
#